data_0bc3f142d58ff13e671a14d92c887c65
#
_entry.id   0bc3f142d58ff13e671a14d92c887c65
#
_cell.length_a   1.000
_cell.length_b   1.000
_cell.length_c   1.000
_cell.angle_alpha   90.00
_cell.angle_beta   90.00
_cell.angle_gamma   90.00
#
_symmetry.space_group_name_H-M   'P 1'
#
loop_
_entity.id
_entity.type
_entity.pdbx_description
1 polymer ?
#
loop_
_entity_poly.entity_id
_entity_poly.type
_entity_poly.pdbx_seq_one_letter_code
_entity_poly.pdbx_strand_id
1 'polypeptide(L)'
;MYKSVDFVYLGYYILWPMSIIEQLEAAGEVLSPGVRAAIQGLEATVALLQERVRELEARLAQNSTNSSKPPSSDPPGVVRPGKKPKGRKRGGQPGHRGHHRMLLPPERVQEVEHVPEACGHCGYALTGAEEGRPAHVHQVVELPPIHAEVREHRMVCLRCPKCSGLTRAPLPAEVGGKHFGPRLTALAGLLVGHYRMSRRSTVDLLGRLLDVPAPSLGSTEACTQETSAALEAAYGEARSEVRSSWWAGVDETPWKLRGKKMWLWVGVAQRATVFHLGRSRGAEELKAFLGDFKGIASSDRWCAYQIYDRRQLCWAHLPRNFRKLGLRGGKAAEFAAKGEQVCDRVFERWRKFGEGSLDREGLKREMSPIQASFRRLVERGAKSINKRVAGLSRNLLKLWPSLWTFLDEPIELTNNVAERALRKAVLWRKGCFGNQSEAGLRYAERILSISATCQQQQVHPLDFVALSIAALRSGKPAPKLLPATT
;
A
#
# COMPACT_ATOMS: atom_id res chain seq x y z
N MET A 1 24.52 -57.66 16.35
CA MET A 1 24.23 -56.60 17.35
C MET A 1 24.82 -55.31 16.84
N TYR A 2 24.08 -54.56 16.00
CA TYR A 2 24.48 -53.24 15.54
C TYR A 2 23.80 -52.20 16.42
N LYS A 3 24.59 -51.41 17.16
CA LYS A 3 24.09 -50.24 17.89
C LYS A 3 23.83 -49.14 16.89
N SER A 4 22.61 -48.66 16.85
CA SER A 4 22.22 -47.43 16.15
C SER A 4 22.93 -46.23 16.78
N VAL A 5 23.63 -45.46 15.97
CA VAL A 5 24.17 -44.15 16.34
C VAL A 5 23.11 -43.10 15.96
N ASP A 6 22.44 -42.57 16.98
CA ASP A 6 21.53 -41.45 16.81
C ASP A 6 22.35 -40.21 16.41
N PHE A 7 22.18 -39.77 15.16
CA PHE A 7 22.66 -38.47 14.71
C PHE A 7 21.74 -37.36 15.21
N VAL A 8 22.14 -36.73 16.30
CA VAL A 8 21.59 -35.45 16.71
C VAL A 8 22.12 -34.38 15.78
N TYR A 9 21.27 -33.81 14.93
CA TYR A 9 21.57 -32.64 14.10
C TYR A 9 21.70 -31.40 14.99
N LEU A 10 22.86 -31.18 15.56
CA LEU A 10 23.30 -29.90 16.11
C LEU A 10 24.23 -29.28 15.07
N GLY A 11 23.82 -28.13 14.50
CA GLY A 11 24.58 -27.40 13.50
C GLY A 11 25.93 -26.88 14.03
N TYR A 12 26.95 -27.70 13.95
CA TYR A 12 28.32 -27.31 14.16
C TYR A 12 28.99 -27.05 12.82
N TYR A 13 29.14 -25.77 12.47
CA TYR A 13 30.20 -25.36 11.57
C TYR A 13 31.52 -25.59 12.31
N ILE A 14 32.26 -26.66 11.96
CA ILE A 14 33.59 -26.88 12.43
C ILE A 14 34.47 -25.77 11.78
N LEU A 15 34.69 -24.67 12.52
CA LEU A 15 35.81 -23.77 12.27
C LEU A 15 37.04 -24.52 12.74
N TRP A 16 37.75 -25.15 11.83
CA TRP A 16 39.09 -25.62 12.14
C TRP A 16 39.97 -24.39 12.31
N PRO A 17 40.57 -24.19 13.53
CA PRO A 17 41.37 -23.01 13.81
C PRO A 17 42.71 -23.02 13.07
N MET A 18 43.15 -24.16 12.58
CA MET A 18 44.39 -24.35 11.83
C MET A 18 44.11 -24.98 10.47
N SER A 19 44.87 -24.63 9.43
CA SER A 19 44.77 -25.26 8.12
C SER A 19 45.17 -26.74 8.20
N ILE A 20 44.71 -27.56 7.27
CA ILE A 20 45.08 -28.99 7.21
C ILE A 20 46.61 -29.13 7.10
N ILE A 21 47.26 -28.19 6.38
CA ILE A 21 48.72 -28.14 6.26
C ILE A 21 49.36 -27.92 7.60
N GLU A 22 48.91 -26.94 8.38
CA GLU A 22 49.45 -26.65 9.73
C GLU A 22 49.26 -27.85 10.68
N GLN A 23 48.16 -28.57 10.57
CA GLN A 23 47.92 -29.76 11.36
C GLN A 23 48.84 -30.91 11.00
N LEU A 24 49.08 -31.13 9.70
CA LEU A 24 50.00 -32.19 9.22
C LEU A 24 51.46 -31.85 9.59
N GLU A 25 51.86 -30.61 9.47
CA GLU A 25 53.19 -30.15 9.87
C GLU A 25 53.40 -30.28 11.38
N ALA A 26 52.39 -29.97 12.20
CA ALA A 26 52.45 -30.16 13.64
C ALA A 26 52.49 -31.64 14.03
N ALA A 27 51.99 -32.56 13.19
CA ALA A 27 52.10 -34.00 13.35
C ALA A 27 53.45 -34.57 12.85
N GLY A 28 54.36 -33.70 12.34
CA GLY A 28 55.68 -34.11 11.86
C GLY A 28 55.70 -34.59 10.41
N GLU A 29 54.63 -34.43 9.65
CA GLU A 29 54.56 -34.85 8.24
C GLU A 29 55.25 -33.82 7.32
N VAL A 30 56.16 -34.30 6.47
CA VAL A 30 56.87 -33.50 5.46
C VAL A 30 56.13 -33.55 4.14
N LEU A 31 55.41 -32.45 3.80
CA LEU A 31 54.63 -32.36 2.57
C LEU A 31 55.49 -31.91 1.39
N SER A 32 55.41 -32.67 0.28
CA SER A 32 56.02 -32.21 -0.97
C SER A 32 55.32 -30.92 -1.47
N PRO A 33 56.03 -30.05 -2.27
CA PRO A 33 55.45 -28.84 -2.80
C PRO A 33 54.14 -29.06 -3.58
N GLY A 34 54.05 -30.14 -4.34
CA GLY A 34 52.86 -30.52 -5.12
C GLY A 34 51.69 -30.91 -4.23
N VAL A 35 51.91 -31.69 -3.17
CA VAL A 35 50.86 -32.06 -2.20
C VAL A 35 50.39 -30.86 -1.43
N ARG A 36 51.28 -29.95 -1.00
CA ARG A 36 50.95 -28.68 -0.32
C ARG A 36 50.07 -27.84 -1.21
N ALA A 37 50.41 -27.63 -2.49
CA ALA A 37 49.59 -26.84 -3.43
C ALA A 37 48.24 -27.52 -3.68
N ALA A 38 48.14 -28.83 -3.75
CA ALA A 38 46.85 -29.52 -3.88
C ALA A 38 45.96 -29.35 -2.65
N ILE A 39 46.48 -29.48 -1.43
CA ILE A 39 45.74 -29.24 -0.19
C ILE A 39 45.23 -27.78 -0.11
N GLN A 40 46.08 -26.81 -0.44
CA GLN A 40 45.68 -25.39 -0.50
C GLN A 40 44.57 -25.14 -1.48
N GLY A 41 44.63 -25.77 -2.67
CA GLY A 41 43.57 -25.71 -3.67
C GLY A 41 42.23 -26.31 -3.19
N LEU A 42 42.31 -27.43 -2.48
CA LEU A 42 41.14 -28.08 -1.88
C LEU A 42 40.54 -27.20 -0.75
N GLU A 43 41.36 -26.69 0.15
CA GLU A 43 40.91 -25.77 1.22
C GLU A 43 40.23 -24.52 0.65
N ALA A 44 40.83 -23.92 -0.39
CA ALA A 44 40.22 -22.78 -1.08
C ALA A 44 38.87 -23.15 -1.73
N THR A 45 38.79 -24.33 -2.33
CA THR A 45 37.54 -24.84 -2.94
C THR A 45 36.47 -25.09 -1.87
N VAL A 46 36.82 -25.73 -0.76
CA VAL A 46 35.89 -25.98 0.36
C VAL A 46 35.42 -24.65 0.95
N ALA A 47 36.30 -23.68 1.15
CA ALA A 47 35.90 -22.34 1.63
C ALA A 47 34.92 -21.65 0.68
N LEU A 48 35.15 -21.75 -0.64
CA LEU A 48 34.23 -21.23 -1.66
C LEU A 48 32.86 -21.92 -1.63
N LEU A 49 32.84 -23.25 -1.52
CA LEU A 49 31.61 -24.02 -1.42
C LEU A 49 30.84 -23.71 -0.14
N GLN A 50 31.50 -23.59 0.99
CA GLN A 50 30.89 -23.19 2.26
C GLN A 50 30.26 -21.80 2.17
N GLU A 51 30.94 -20.82 1.55
CA GLU A 51 30.33 -19.49 1.33
C GLU A 51 29.12 -19.57 0.40
N ARG A 52 29.18 -20.42 -0.62
CA ARG A 52 28.04 -20.63 -1.51
C ARG A 52 26.85 -21.29 -0.81
N VAL A 53 27.08 -22.29 0.03
CA VAL A 53 26.05 -22.91 0.86
C VAL A 53 25.42 -21.85 1.78
N ARG A 54 26.22 -21.09 2.51
CA ARG A 54 25.71 -19.99 3.35
C ARG A 54 24.87 -18.97 2.54
N GLU A 55 25.29 -18.64 1.34
CA GLU A 55 24.51 -17.75 0.47
C GLU A 55 23.15 -18.35 0.10
N LEU A 56 23.10 -19.63 -0.24
CA LEU A 56 21.87 -20.33 -0.60
C LEU A 56 20.93 -20.48 0.58
N GLU A 57 21.45 -20.86 1.75
CA GLU A 57 20.68 -20.92 3.01
C GLU A 57 20.08 -19.56 3.36
N ALA A 58 20.89 -18.48 3.29
CA ALA A 58 20.40 -17.13 3.50
C ALA A 58 19.34 -16.68 2.49
N ARG A 59 19.37 -17.22 1.26
CA ARG A 59 18.30 -17.00 0.26
C ARG A 59 17.04 -17.75 0.60
N LEU A 60 17.15 -19.01 1.02
CA LEU A 60 16.02 -19.84 1.43
C LEU A 60 15.32 -19.28 2.68
N ALA A 61 16.09 -18.80 3.65
CA ALA A 61 15.58 -18.20 4.88
C ALA A 61 14.88 -16.84 4.67
N GLN A 62 14.87 -16.28 3.43
CA GLN A 62 14.22 -15.00 3.17
C GLN A 62 12.70 -15.11 3.14
N ASN A 63 12.03 -14.30 3.98
CA ASN A 63 10.59 -14.14 4.07
C ASN A 63 10.22 -12.66 4.24
N SER A 64 8.95 -12.36 4.48
CA SER A 64 8.47 -10.98 4.63
C SER A 64 8.97 -10.25 5.88
N THR A 65 9.53 -10.95 6.86
CA THR A 65 10.02 -10.36 8.12
C THR A 65 11.46 -9.88 8.00
N ASN A 66 12.24 -10.46 7.09
CA ASN A 66 13.67 -10.23 6.94
C ASN A 66 14.09 -9.83 5.50
N SER A 67 13.13 -9.61 4.61
CA SER A 67 13.39 -9.18 3.23
C SER A 67 12.26 -8.29 2.70
N SER A 68 12.40 -7.80 1.47
CA SER A 68 11.32 -7.05 0.78
C SER A 68 10.26 -7.95 0.15
N LYS A 69 10.28 -9.26 0.42
CA LYS A 69 9.23 -10.16 -0.05
C LYS A 69 7.89 -9.80 0.59
N PRO A 70 6.80 -9.77 -0.18
CA PRO A 70 5.47 -9.53 0.39
C PRO A 70 5.03 -10.72 1.25
N PRO A 71 4.23 -10.50 2.31
CA PRO A 71 3.72 -11.58 3.18
C PRO A 71 3.02 -12.74 2.44
N SER A 72 2.51 -12.47 1.25
CA SER A 72 1.84 -13.47 0.41
C SER A 72 2.79 -14.41 -0.34
N SER A 73 4.09 -14.15 -0.29
CA SER A 73 5.13 -15.03 -0.83
C SER A 73 5.87 -15.81 0.24
N ASP A 74 5.44 -15.70 1.50
CA ASP A 74 6.01 -16.50 2.57
C ASP A 74 5.61 -17.97 2.38
N PRO A 75 6.54 -18.92 2.58
CA PRO A 75 6.20 -20.34 2.61
C PRO A 75 5.17 -20.65 3.71
N PRO A 76 4.36 -21.71 3.55
CA PRO A 76 3.53 -22.20 4.64
C PRO A 76 4.36 -22.46 5.90
N GLY A 77 3.84 -22.07 7.08
CA GLY A 77 4.53 -22.30 8.35
C GLY A 77 5.52 -21.21 8.79
N VAL A 78 5.72 -20.13 8.02
CA VAL A 78 6.52 -19.00 8.52
C VAL A 78 5.84 -18.36 9.71
N VAL A 79 6.39 -18.61 10.87
CA VAL A 79 5.99 -17.95 12.12
C VAL A 79 6.49 -16.52 12.09
N ARG A 80 5.57 -15.57 11.94
CA ARG A 80 5.92 -14.16 12.12
C ARG A 80 6.22 -13.93 13.60
N PRO A 81 7.33 -13.27 13.95
CA PRO A 81 7.56 -12.90 15.33
C PRO A 81 6.31 -12.18 15.81
N GLY A 82 5.56 -12.81 16.70
CA GLY A 82 4.42 -12.20 17.34
C GLY A 82 4.87 -10.87 17.92
N LYS A 83 4.05 -9.83 17.85
CA LYS A 83 4.30 -8.67 18.69
C LYS A 83 4.48 -9.23 20.09
N LYS A 84 5.65 -8.99 20.73
CA LYS A 84 5.89 -9.38 22.11
C LYS A 84 4.60 -9.08 22.88
N PRO A 85 4.02 -10.03 23.62
CA PRO A 85 2.81 -9.76 24.37
C PRO A 85 3.14 -8.59 25.29
N LYS A 86 2.62 -7.43 24.93
CA LYS A 86 2.66 -6.28 25.82
C LYS A 86 1.69 -6.65 26.93
N GLY A 87 2.03 -7.21 28.01
CA GLY A 87 1.20 -7.62 29.16
C GLY A 87 -0.23 -7.06 29.30
N ARG A 88 -0.80 -6.59 28.21
CA ARG A 88 -2.13 -5.98 28.07
C ARG A 88 -3.14 -7.05 27.69
N LYS A 89 -4.20 -7.15 28.46
CA LYS A 89 -5.36 -8.02 28.15
C LYS A 89 -5.93 -7.66 26.77
N ARG A 90 -6.51 -8.65 26.07
CA ARG A 90 -7.26 -8.39 24.82
C ARG A 90 -8.48 -7.53 25.15
N GLY A 91 -8.76 -6.52 24.33
CA GLY A 91 -9.87 -5.58 24.49
C GLY A 91 -9.41 -4.15 24.81
N GLY A 92 -10.37 -3.29 25.14
CA GLY A 92 -10.11 -1.90 25.55
C GLY A 92 -9.27 -1.85 26.82
N GLN A 93 -8.23 -1.02 26.82
CA GLN A 93 -7.39 -0.80 27.99
C GLN A 93 -8.02 0.28 28.90
N PRO A 94 -7.70 0.36 30.19
CA PRO A 94 -8.12 1.47 31.01
C PRO A 94 -7.80 2.82 30.35
N GLY A 95 -8.80 3.72 30.27
CA GLY A 95 -8.68 5.00 29.57
C GLY A 95 -8.88 4.94 28.03
N HIS A 96 -9.11 3.76 27.46
CA HIS A 96 -9.51 3.68 26.04
C HIS A 96 -10.93 4.21 25.88
N ARG A 97 -11.08 5.30 25.10
CA ARG A 97 -12.41 5.72 24.67
C ARG A 97 -13.00 4.66 23.75
N GLY A 98 -14.10 4.04 24.16
CA GLY A 98 -14.82 3.07 23.34
C GLY A 98 -15.20 3.71 21.99
N HIS A 99 -14.98 2.98 20.91
CA HIS A 99 -15.52 3.38 19.61
C HIS A 99 -16.96 2.85 19.50
N HIS A 100 -17.91 3.74 19.70
CA HIS A 100 -19.32 3.46 19.46
C HIS A 100 -19.70 3.94 18.06
N ARG A 101 -20.66 3.25 17.43
CA ARG A 101 -21.27 3.76 16.21
C ARG A 101 -21.93 5.12 16.54
N MET A 102 -21.59 6.15 15.79
CA MET A 102 -22.26 7.43 15.94
C MET A 102 -23.74 7.24 15.59
N LEU A 103 -24.60 7.73 16.45
CA LEU A 103 -26.04 7.78 16.19
C LEU A 103 -26.30 8.78 15.05
N LEU A 104 -27.25 8.46 14.19
CA LEU A 104 -27.75 9.41 13.20
C LEU A 104 -28.55 10.49 13.90
N PRO A 105 -28.55 11.72 13.37
CA PRO A 105 -29.31 12.81 13.97
C PRO A 105 -30.83 12.58 13.78
N PRO A 106 -31.70 13.20 14.62
CA PRO A 106 -33.14 12.97 14.65
C PRO A 106 -33.83 13.11 13.28
N GLU A 107 -33.36 14.04 12.46
CA GLU A 107 -33.93 14.32 11.13
C GLU A 107 -33.76 13.14 10.13
N ARG A 108 -32.94 12.15 10.49
CA ARG A 108 -32.61 10.99 9.66
C ARG A 108 -33.09 9.68 10.26
N VAL A 109 -33.86 9.70 11.32
CA VAL A 109 -34.36 8.51 11.99
C VAL A 109 -35.89 8.56 12.12
N GLN A 110 -36.50 7.39 12.06
CA GLN A 110 -37.88 7.23 12.49
C GLN A 110 -37.84 6.86 13.96
N GLU A 111 -38.38 7.69 14.83
CA GLU A 111 -38.44 7.43 16.26
C GLU A 111 -39.59 6.48 16.57
N VAL A 112 -39.29 5.46 17.38
CA VAL A 112 -40.29 4.55 17.95
C VAL A 112 -40.10 4.54 19.44
N GLU A 113 -41.08 5.05 20.15
CA GLU A 113 -41.06 5.12 21.62
C GLU A 113 -41.60 3.81 22.21
N HIS A 114 -40.89 3.27 23.15
CA HIS A 114 -41.31 2.09 23.92
C HIS A 114 -41.54 2.53 25.36
N VAL A 115 -42.78 2.43 25.82
CA VAL A 115 -43.21 2.79 27.16
C VAL A 115 -43.48 1.52 27.94
N PRO A 116 -43.04 1.43 29.24
CA PRO A 116 -43.36 0.26 30.03
C PRO A 116 -44.86 0.23 30.37
N GLU A 117 -45.48 -0.92 30.27
CA GLU A 117 -46.93 -1.14 30.55
C GLU A 117 -47.18 -1.19 32.06
N ALA A 118 -46.20 -1.55 32.84
CA ALA A 118 -46.34 -1.69 34.30
C ALA A 118 -45.04 -1.36 35.05
N CYS A 119 -45.16 -0.93 36.28
CA CYS A 119 -44.05 -0.66 37.18
C CYS A 119 -43.31 -1.95 37.49
N GLY A 120 -42.00 -2.02 37.21
CA GLY A 120 -41.14 -3.17 37.46
C GLY A 120 -40.91 -3.48 38.97
N HIS A 121 -41.32 -2.58 39.88
CA HIS A 121 -41.16 -2.76 41.33
C HIS A 121 -42.46 -3.19 42.03
N CYS A 122 -43.61 -2.63 41.66
CA CYS A 122 -44.87 -2.90 42.38
C CYS A 122 -46.02 -3.41 41.47
N GLY A 123 -45.77 -3.55 40.14
CA GLY A 123 -46.79 -4.02 39.21
C GLY A 123 -47.92 -3.04 38.86
N TYR A 124 -47.84 -1.80 39.35
CA TYR A 124 -48.85 -0.78 39.01
C TYR A 124 -48.90 -0.54 37.50
N ALA A 125 -50.08 -0.56 36.89
CA ALA A 125 -50.25 -0.30 35.46
C ALA A 125 -49.90 1.14 35.13
N LEU A 126 -49.01 1.33 34.19
CA LEU A 126 -48.55 2.64 33.70
C LEU A 126 -49.36 3.02 32.43
N THR A 127 -49.73 4.28 32.32
CA THR A 127 -50.53 4.80 31.22
C THR A 127 -49.68 5.46 30.11
N GLY A 128 -48.39 5.70 30.41
CA GLY A 128 -47.49 6.45 29.56
C GLY A 128 -47.60 7.98 29.72
N ALA A 129 -48.54 8.44 30.58
CA ALA A 129 -48.67 9.86 30.91
C ALA A 129 -47.82 10.30 32.12
N GLU A 130 -47.20 9.35 32.78
CA GLU A 130 -46.31 9.59 33.93
C GLU A 130 -45.02 10.31 33.46
N GLU A 131 -44.41 11.07 34.38
CA GLU A 131 -43.16 11.75 34.14
C GLU A 131 -42.06 10.71 33.83
N GLY A 132 -41.46 10.83 32.63
CA GLY A 132 -40.45 9.91 32.12
C GLY A 132 -39.30 10.61 31.42
N ARG A 133 -38.21 9.89 31.21
CA ARG A 133 -37.06 10.32 30.40
C ARG A 133 -36.53 9.14 29.60
N PRO A 134 -35.96 9.37 28.39
CA PRO A 134 -35.30 8.30 27.67
C PRO A 134 -34.15 7.68 28.47
N ALA A 135 -34.25 6.40 28.80
CA ALA A 135 -33.20 5.68 29.52
C ALA A 135 -32.07 5.24 28.60
N HIS A 136 -32.40 4.89 27.37
CA HIS A 136 -31.44 4.41 26.38
C HIS A 136 -31.99 4.65 24.97
N VAL A 137 -31.09 5.03 24.04
CA VAL A 137 -31.41 5.16 22.63
C VAL A 137 -30.69 4.07 21.86
N HIS A 138 -31.44 3.29 21.09
CA HIS A 138 -30.92 2.22 20.25
C HIS A 138 -31.40 2.43 18.80
N GLN A 139 -30.45 2.56 17.86
CA GLN A 139 -30.78 2.72 16.44
C GLN A 139 -30.49 1.43 15.67
N VAL A 140 -31.50 0.90 15.00
CA VAL A 140 -31.40 -0.19 14.03
C VAL A 140 -31.34 0.40 12.64
N VAL A 141 -30.38 -0.04 11.82
CA VAL A 141 -30.27 0.37 10.42
C VAL A 141 -30.64 -0.82 9.55
N GLU A 142 -31.67 -0.65 8.76
CA GLU A 142 -32.13 -1.65 7.80
C GLU A 142 -31.91 -1.14 6.36
N LEU A 143 -31.70 -2.05 5.44
CA LEU A 143 -31.61 -1.78 4.02
C LEU A 143 -33.00 -2.06 3.39
N PRO A 144 -33.77 -1.03 3.01
CA PRO A 144 -35.03 -1.26 2.32
C PRO A 144 -34.79 -1.82 0.91
N PRO A 145 -35.80 -2.42 0.26
CA PRO A 145 -35.73 -2.78 -1.16
C PRO A 145 -35.27 -1.59 -2.00
N ILE A 146 -34.24 -1.80 -2.82
CA ILE A 146 -33.66 -0.76 -3.69
C ILE A 146 -34.20 -1.00 -5.09
N HIS A 147 -34.96 -0.03 -5.62
CA HIS A 147 -35.46 -0.05 -6.99
C HIS A 147 -34.76 0.99 -7.84
N ALA A 148 -34.42 0.62 -9.08
CA ALA A 148 -33.89 1.57 -10.05
C ALA A 148 -35.01 2.47 -10.58
N GLU A 149 -34.72 3.76 -10.72
CA GLU A 149 -35.59 4.68 -11.44
C GLU A 149 -35.43 4.46 -12.95
N VAL A 150 -36.47 4.03 -13.65
CA VAL A 150 -36.45 3.78 -15.10
C VAL A 150 -37.23 4.86 -15.82
N ARG A 151 -36.61 5.51 -16.81
CA ARG A 151 -37.25 6.50 -17.69
C ARG A 151 -37.30 5.97 -19.11
N GLU A 152 -38.47 5.90 -19.70
CA GLU A 152 -38.68 5.51 -21.07
C GLU A 152 -38.77 6.76 -21.96
N HIS A 153 -37.86 6.86 -22.93
CA HIS A 153 -37.87 7.94 -23.94
C HIS A 153 -38.51 7.42 -25.21
N ARG A 154 -39.67 7.98 -25.57
CA ARG A 154 -40.41 7.64 -26.80
C ARG A 154 -40.20 8.71 -27.85
N MET A 155 -39.40 8.42 -28.89
CA MET A 155 -39.16 9.30 -30.02
C MET A 155 -40.29 9.10 -31.03
N VAL A 156 -41.27 10.01 -31.02
CA VAL A 156 -42.43 9.95 -31.92
C VAL A 156 -42.00 10.33 -33.34
N CYS A 157 -42.56 9.60 -34.31
CA CYS A 157 -42.41 9.89 -35.72
C CYS A 157 -43.74 10.45 -36.25
N LEU A 158 -43.71 11.67 -36.78
CA LEU A 158 -44.89 12.34 -37.32
C LEU A 158 -44.79 12.45 -38.84
N ARG A 159 -45.93 12.28 -39.51
CA ARG A 159 -46.06 12.55 -40.95
C ARG A 159 -46.40 14.02 -41.16
N CYS A 160 -45.61 14.71 -41.95
CA CYS A 160 -45.87 16.12 -42.32
C CYS A 160 -47.16 16.23 -43.14
N PRO A 161 -48.13 17.06 -42.75
CA PRO A 161 -49.35 17.24 -43.54
C PRO A 161 -49.14 17.94 -44.89
N LYS A 162 -48.04 18.68 -45.03
CA LYS A 162 -47.74 19.44 -46.26
C LYS A 162 -47.01 18.60 -47.29
N CYS A 163 -46.04 17.78 -46.93
CA CYS A 163 -45.18 17.02 -47.85
C CYS A 163 -45.22 15.52 -47.66
N SER A 164 -46.07 15.02 -46.72
CA SER A 164 -46.17 13.61 -46.36
C SER A 164 -44.88 12.94 -45.87
N GLY A 165 -43.78 13.69 -45.72
CA GLY A 165 -42.49 13.20 -45.18
C GLY A 165 -42.61 12.80 -43.71
N LEU A 166 -41.90 11.73 -43.35
CA LEU A 166 -41.84 11.26 -41.94
C LEU A 166 -40.66 11.95 -41.22
N THR A 167 -40.91 12.56 -40.07
CA THR A 167 -39.90 13.18 -39.20
C THR A 167 -39.97 12.57 -37.83
N ARG A 168 -38.81 12.01 -37.38
CA ARG A 168 -38.65 11.42 -36.06
C ARG A 168 -38.03 12.44 -35.09
N ALA A 169 -38.56 12.51 -33.88
CA ALA A 169 -37.96 13.30 -32.81
C ALA A 169 -36.53 12.76 -32.47
N PRO A 170 -35.54 13.63 -32.28
CA PRO A 170 -34.21 13.21 -31.83
C PRO A 170 -34.26 12.77 -30.36
N LEU A 171 -33.38 11.82 -29.99
CA LEU A 171 -33.12 11.51 -28.59
C LEU A 171 -32.37 12.68 -27.95
N PRO A 172 -32.72 13.12 -26.72
CA PRO A 172 -32.01 14.19 -26.03
C PRO A 172 -30.52 13.90 -25.90
N ALA A 173 -29.67 14.90 -26.12
CA ALA A 173 -28.21 14.75 -26.15
C ALA A 173 -27.65 14.21 -24.82
N GLU A 174 -28.23 14.61 -23.70
CA GLU A 174 -27.85 14.16 -22.36
C GLU A 174 -28.09 12.66 -22.11
N VAL A 175 -29.03 12.06 -22.84
CA VAL A 175 -29.29 10.60 -22.82
C VAL A 175 -28.21 9.89 -23.67
N GLY A 176 -27.82 10.49 -24.79
CA GLY A 176 -26.70 10.06 -25.62
C GLY A 176 -26.78 8.61 -26.12
N GLY A 177 -27.98 8.04 -26.28
CA GLY A 177 -28.17 6.63 -26.63
C GLY A 177 -27.68 5.64 -25.58
N LYS A 178 -27.39 6.06 -24.36
CA LYS A 178 -26.92 5.22 -23.25
C LYS A 178 -28.10 4.60 -22.50
N HIS A 179 -27.96 3.34 -22.16
CA HIS A 179 -29.01 2.60 -21.43
C HIS A 179 -28.97 2.85 -19.91
N PHE A 180 -27.84 3.35 -19.38
CA PHE A 180 -27.65 3.60 -17.96
C PHE A 180 -27.41 5.08 -17.68
N GLY A 181 -28.08 5.60 -16.64
CA GLY A 181 -27.86 6.95 -16.14
C GLY A 181 -26.44 7.15 -15.59
N PRO A 182 -25.98 8.40 -15.41
CA PRO A 182 -24.62 8.70 -14.95
C PRO A 182 -24.28 8.05 -13.60
N ARG A 183 -25.25 7.98 -12.67
CA ARG A 183 -25.03 7.42 -11.33
C ARG A 183 -24.86 5.89 -11.36
N LEU A 184 -25.64 5.18 -12.18
CA LEU A 184 -25.48 3.73 -12.33
C LEU A 184 -24.19 3.38 -13.08
N THR A 185 -23.84 4.16 -14.12
CA THR A 185 -22.54 4.04 -14.82
C THR A 185 -21.37 4.24 -13.86
N ALA A 186 -21.43 5.26 -13.00
CA ALA A 186 -20.44 5.53 -11.97
C ALA A 186 -20.33 4.37 -10.95
N LEU A 187 -21.47 3.85 -10.51
CA LEU A 187 -21.51 2.72 -9.59
C LEU A 187 -20.83 1.49 -10.21
N ALA A 188 -21.19 1.13 -11.45
CA ALA A 188 -20.56 0.02 -12.16
C ALA A 188 -19.03 0.20 -12.30
N GLY A 189 -18.58 1.41 -12.65
CA GLY A 189 -17.15 1.77 -12.70
C GLY A 189 -16.48 1.61 -11.33
N LEU A 190 -17.08 2.11 -10.26
CA LEU A 190 -16.51 1.99 -8.91
C LEU A 190 -16.49 0.55 -8.41
N LEU A 191 -17.52 -0.26 -8.68
CA LEU A 191 -17.55 -1.67 -8.30
C LEU A 191 -16.38 -2.43 -8.92
N VAL A 192 -16.11 -2.24 -10.18
CA VAL A 192 -15.00 -2.89 -10.88
C VAL A 192 -13.64 -2.36 -10.38
N GLY A 193 -13.44 -1.04 -10.30
CA GLY A 193 -12.13 -0.43 -10.02
C GLY A 193 -11.84 -0.26 -8.53
N HIS A 194 -12.66 0.54 -7.84
CA HIS A 194 -12.43 0.87 -6.43
C HIS A 194 -12.71 -0.33 -5.51
N TYR A 195 -13.83 -1.04 -5.74
CA TYR A 195 -14.22 -2.22 -4.96
C TYR A 195 -13.62 -3.52 -5.49
N ARG A 196 -12.97 -3.48 -6.67
CA ARG A 196 -12.19 -4.60 -7.23
C ARG A 196 -13.03 -5.83 -7.56
N MET A 197 -14.31 -5.65 -7.84
CA MET A 197 -15.19 -6.73 -8.24
C MET A 197 -14.88 -7.18 -9.67
N SER A 198 -15.10 -8.46 -9.96
CA SER A 198 -15.09 -8.92 -11.35
C SER A 198 -16.28 -8.33 -12.11
N ARG A 199 -16.15 -8.19 -13.44
CA ARG A 199 -17.30 -7.73 -14.26
C ARG A 199 -18.51 -8.62 -14.09
N ARG A 200 -18.31 -9.96 -14.00
CA ARG A 200 -19.43 -10.90 -13.76
C ARG A 200 -20.09 -10.68 -12.41
N SER A 201 -19.33 -10.52 -11.36
CA SER A 201 -19.88 -10.21 -10.03
C SER A 201 -20.57 -8.85 -9.98
N THR A 202 -20.07 -7.86 -10.74
CA THR A 202 -20.74 -6.55 -10.87
C THR A 202 -22.09 -6.67 -11.57
N VAL A 203 -22.16 -7.44 -12.67
CA VAL A 203 -23.43 -7.74 -13.38
C VAL A 203 -24.44 -8.42 -12.45
N ASP A 204 -24.00 -9.48 -11.75
CA ASP A 204 -24.86 -10.23 -10.82
C ASP A 204 -25.36 -9.34 -9.68
N LEU A 205 -24.48 -8.57 -9.06
CA LEU A 205 -24.84 -7.66 -7.97
C LEU A 205 -25.87 -6.61 -8.42
N LEU A 206 -25.62 -5.94 -9.55
CA LEU A 206 -26.51 -4.88 -10.03
C LEU A 206 -27.88 -5.42 -10.42
N GLY A 207 -27.95 -6.59 -11.06
CA GLY A 207 -29.22 -7.21 -11.40
C GLY A 207 -30.04 -7.59 -10.16
N ARG A 208 -29.40 -8.20 -9.15
CA ARG A 208 -30.09 -8.61 -7.91
C ARG A 208 -30.45 -7.44 -6.99
N LEU A 209 -29.55 -6.43 -6.91
CA LEU A 209 -29.73 -5.32 -5.96
C LEU A 209 -30.79 -4.33 -6.42
N LEU A 210 -30.90 -4.09 -7.75
CA LEU A 210 -31.71 -3.01 -8.30
C LEU A 210 -33.07 -3.49 -8.87
N ASP A 211 -33.34 -4.77 -8.79
CA ASP A 211 -34.56 -5.41 -9.33
C ASP A 211 -34.83 -5.01 -10.80
N VAL A 212 -33.79 -5.04 -11.61
CA VAL A 212 -33.82 -4.77 -13.05
C VAL A 212 -33.13 -5.88 -13.82
N PRO A 213 -33.40 -6.06 -15.14
CA PRO A 213 -32.63 -6.96 -15.96
C PRO A 213 -31.14 -6.68 -15.84
N ALA A 214 -30.32 -7.71 -15.51
CA ALA A 214 -28.90 -7.58 -15.30
C ALA A 214 -28.21 -6.97 -16.54
N PRO A 215 -27.31 -5.99 -16.38
CA PRO A 215 -26.54 -5.44 -17.49
C PRO A 215 -25.69 -6.55 -18.14
N SER A 216 -25.41 -6.44 -19.43
CA SER A 216 -24.46 -7.35 -20.09
C SER A 216 -23.03 -7.07 -19.66
N LEU A 217 -22.13 -8.04 -19.88
CA LEU A 217 -20.68 -7.82 -19.68
C LEU A 217 -20.16 -6.69 -20.56
N GLY A 218 -20.68 -6.59 -21.81
CA GLY A 218 -20.32 -5.50 -22.73
C GLY A 218 -20.80 -4.13 -22.23
N SER A 219 -22.00 -4.06 -21.68
CA SER A 219 -22.52 -2.83 -21.05
C SER A 219 -21.69 -2.40 -19.85
N THR A 220 -21.29 -3.36 -19.01
CA THR A 220 -20.40 -3.08 -17.86
C THR A 220 -19.04 -2.58 -18.31
N GLU A 221 -18.47 -3.15 -19.39
CA GLU A 221 -17.23 -2.65 -19.99
C GLU A 221 -17.42 -1.22 -20.53
N ALA A 222 -18.51 -0.93 -21.24
CA ALA A 222 -18.83 0.41 -21.71
C ALA A 222 -18.92 1.42 -20.55
N CYS A 223 -19.52 1.04 -19.42
CA CYS A 223 -19.54 1.85 -18.20
C CYS A 223 -18.13 2.14 -17.67
N THR A 224 -17.23 1.16 -17.67
CA THR A 224 -15.83 1.37 -17.21
C THR A 224 -15.05 2.30 -18.16
N GLN A 225 -15.26 2.18 -19.46
CA GLN A 225 -14.63 3.06 -20.45
C GLN A 225 -15.14 4.51 -20.35
N GLU A 226 -16.45 4.68 -20.22
CA GLU A 226 -17.05 6.00 -20.02
C GLU A 226 -16.61 6.65 -18.71
N THR A 227 -16.57 5.88 -17.61
CA THR A 227 -16.00 6.33 -16.34
C THR A 227 -14.56 6.78 -16.52
N SER A 228 -13.74 6.00 -17.24
CA SER A 228 -12.35 6.40 -17.51
C SER A 228 -12.25 7.72 -18.26
N ALA A 229 -13.05 7.92 -19.32
CA ALA A 229 -13.07 9.15 -20.07
C ALA A 229 -13.49 10.35 -19.21
N ALA A 230 -14.56 10.19 -18.42
CA ALA A 230 -15.06 11.25 -17.55
C ALA A 230 -14.06 11.68 -16.45
N LEU A 231 -13.16 10.81 -16.05
CA LEU A 231 -12.16 11.08 -15.00
C LEU A 231 -10.83 11.65 -15.53
N GLU A 232 -10.68 11.84 -16.84
CA GLU A 232 -9.41 12.26 -17.43
C GLU A 232 -8.95 13.63 -16.93
N ALA A 233 -9.83 14.62 -16.91
CA ALA A 233 -9.52 15.97 -16.46
C ALA A 233 -9.16 15.99 -14.97
N ALA A 234 -9.95 15.33 -14.12
CA ALA A 234 -9.67 15.22 -12.67
C ALA A 234 -8.37 14.46 -12.38
N TYR A 235 -8.03 13.45 -13.19
CA TYR A 235 -6.74 12.77 -13.11
C TYR A 235 -5.58 13.72 -13.44
N GLY A 236 -5.72 14.56 -14.48
CA GLY A 236 -4.75 15.58 -14.83
C GLY A 236 -4.56 16.61 -13.72
N GLU A 237 -5.65 17.09 -13.10
CA GLU A 237 -5.64 17.98 -11.95
C GLU A 237 -4.88 17.37 -10.75
N ALA A 238 -5.25 16.16 -10.35
CA ALA A 238 -4.59 15.46 -9.24
C ALA A 238 -3.10 15.21 -9.52
N ARG A 239 -2.74 14.88 -10.77
CA ARG A 239 -1.35 14.69 -11.18
C ARG A 239 -0.55 15.98 -11.11
N SER A 240 -1.13 17.10 -11.52
CA SER A 240 -0.50 18.42 -11.41
C SER A 240 -0.28 18.81 -9.96
N GLU A 241 -1.24 18.54 -9.07
CA GLU A 241 -1.11 18.77 -7.63
C GLU A 241 0.05 18.00 -7.02
N VAL A 242 0.19 16.69 -7.33
CA VAL A 242 1.31 15.88 -6.82
C VAL A 242 2.64 16.41 -7.34
N ARG A 243 2.71 16.83 -8.61
CA ARG A 243 3.92 17.36 -9.24
C ARG A 243 4.39 18.68 -8.65
N SER A 244 3.47 19.53 -8.23
CA SER A 244 3.75 20.86 -7.66
C SER A 244 3.86 20.86 -6.14
N SER A 245 3.57 19.75 -5.47
CA SER A 245 3.58 19.68 -4.01
C SER A 245 4.99 19.80 -3.43
N TRP A 246 5.08 20.36 -2.21
CA TRP A 246 6.35 20.51 -1.50
C TRP A 246 6.91 19.16 -0.99
N TRP A 247 6.04 18.15 -0.87
CA TRP A 247 6.37 16.79 -0.43
C TRP A 247 5.48 15.75 -1.11
N ALA A 248 6.06 14.60 -1.45
CA ALA A 248 5.32 13.43 -1.91
C ALA A 248 5.96 12.13 -1.42
N GLY A 249 5.13 11.22 -0.91
CA GLY A 249 5.49 9.81 -0.72
C GLY A 249 5.37 9.07 -2.03
N VAL A 250 6.44 8.41 -2.48
CA VAL A 250 6.49 7.73 -3.79
C VAL A 250 6.91 6.28 -3.61
N ASP A 251 6.21 5.38 -4.29
CA ASP A 251 6.51 3.95 -4.27
C ASP A 251 6.01 3.29 -5.56
N GLU A 252 6.43 2.04 -5.84
CA GLU A 252 6.01 1.32 -7.02
C GLU A 252 5.82 -0.18 -6.76
N THR A 253 4.99 -0.80 -7.58
CA THR A 253 4.74 -2.25 -7.54
C THR A 253 4.65 -2.84 -8.95
N PRO A 254 5.05 -4.10 -9.16
CA PRO A 254 4.85 -4.74 -10.45
C PRO A 254 3.36 -4.75 -10.86
N TRP A 255 3.11 -4.61 -12.15
CA TRP A 255 1.81 -4.75 -12.79
C TRP A 255 1.95 -5.62 -14.05
N LYS A 256 0.84 -5.90 -14.76
CA LYS A 256 0.88 -6.66 -16.02
C LYS A 256 -0.08 -6.08 -17.05
N LEU A 257 0.36 -6.08 -18.30
CA LEU A 257 -0.47 -5.84 -19.47
C LEU A 257 -0.31 -7.03 -20.43
N ARG A 258 -1.40 -7.75 -20.71
CA ARG A 258 -1.36 -8.98 -21.55
C ARG A 258 -0.24 -9.94 -21.14
N GLY A 259 -0.10 -10.17 -19.83
CA GLY A 259 0.98 -11.00 -19.26
C GLY A 259 2.36 -10.34 -19.19
N LYS A 260 2.63 -9.30 -19.98
CA LYS A 260 3.92 -8.56 -19.99
C LYS A 260 4.05 -7.70 -18.74
N LYS A 261 5.26 -7.63 -18.20
CA LYS A 261 5.58 -6.88 -16.99
C LYS A 261 5.45 -5.38 -17.22
N MET A 262 4.72 -4.73 -16.34
CA MET A 262 4.55 -3.29 -16.20
C MET A 262 4.85 -2.87 -14.77
N TRP A 263 4.80 -1.57 -14.48
CA TRP A 263 5.00 -1.03 -13.14
C TRP A 263 3.91 -0.01 -12.83
N LEU A 264 3.30 -0.17 -11.66
CA LEU A 264 2.37 0.80 -11.12
C LEU A 264 3.11 1.65 -10.10
N TRP A 265 3.24 2.92 -10.39
CA TRP A 265 3.78 3.95 -9.53
C TRP A 265 2.65 4.61 -8.74
N VAL A 266 2.95 5.09 -7.55
CA VAL A 266 2.07 5.95 -6.76
C VAL A 266 2.82 7.16 -6.27
N GLY A 267 2.18 8.32 -6.33
CA GLY A 267 2.60 9.55 -5.68
C GLY A 267 1.49 10.01 -4.73
N VAL A 268 1.81 10.16 -3.47
CA VAL A 268 0.88 10.63 -2.43
C VAL A 268 1.38 11.96 -1.90
N ALA A 269 0.65 13.02 -2.18
CA ALA A 269 0.88 14.36 -1.64
C ALA A 269 -0.16 14.71 -0.58
N GLN A 270 -0.10 15.90 -0.03
CA GLN A 270 -1.01 16.33 1.02
C GLN A 270 -2.47 16.37 0.56
N ARG A 271 -2.72 16.75 -0.70
CA ARG A 271 -4.07 16.97 -1.23
C ARG A 271 -4.50 15.93 -2.26
N ALA A 272 -3.59 15.18 -2.87
CA ALA A 272 -3.90 14.23 -3.91
C ALA A 272 -3.07 12.95 -3.83
N THR A 273 -3.65 11.86 -4.33
CA THR A 273 -2.98 10.58 -4.53
C THR A 273 -3.15 10.16 -5.98
N VAL A 274 -2.05 9.93 -6.67
CA VAL A 274 -2.05 9.59 -8.11
C VAL A 274 -1.31 8.30 -8.36
N PHE A 275 -1.90 7.46 -9.20
CA PHE A 275 -1.30 6.24 -9.72
C PHE A 275 -0.94 6.41 -11.20
N HIS A 276 0.19 5.84 -11.60
CA HIS A 276 0.66 5.85 -12.97
C HIS A 276 1.18 4.48 -13.39
N LEU A 277 0.75 3.98 -14.54
CA LEU A 277 1.15 2.69 -15.10
C LEU A 277 2.16 2.89 -16.22
N GLY A 278 3.42 2.55 -15.92
CA GLY A 278 4.54 2.67 -16.82
C GLY A 278 5.16 1.32 -17.19
N ARG A 279 5.98 1.34 -18.24
CA ARG A 279 6.64 0.14 -18.77
C ARG A 279 7.90 -0.23 -17.98
N SER A 280 8.46 0.72 -17.24
CA SER A 280 9.76 0.57 -16.57
C SER A 280 9.68 0.93 -15.08
N ARG A 281 10.61 0.39 -14.30
CA ARG A 281 10.95 0.82 -12.92
C ARG A 281 12.10 1.84 -12.92
N GLY A 282 12.47 2.36 -14.07
CA GLY A 282 13.63 3.23 -14.24
C GLY A 282 13.34 4.70 -13.93
N ALA A 283 14.41 5.49 -13.91
CA ALA A 283 14.36 6.91 -13.66
C ALA A 283 13.57 7.69 -14.72
N GLU A 284 13.64 7.26 -16.00
CA GLU A 284 12.87 7.87 -17.09
C GLU A 284 11.36 7.77 -16.87
N GLU A 285 10.88 6.62 -16.42
CA GLU A 285 9.45 6.45 -16.11
C GLU A 285 9.03 7.29 -14.92
N LEU A 286 9.86 7.35 -13.87
CA LEU A 286 9.64 8.19 -12.71
C LEU A 286 9.60 9.67 -13.11
N LYS A 287 10.50 10.11 -14.00
CA LYS A 287 10.49 11.47 -14.55
C LYS A 287 9.26 11.73 -15.41
N ALA A 288 8.83 10.78 -16.22
CA ALA A 288 7.58 10.87 -16.98
C ALA A 288 6.37 11.00 -16.04
N PHE A 289 6.38 10.30 -14.89
CA PHE A 289 5.32 10.37 -13.90
C PHE A 289 5.29 11.70 -13.13
N LEU A 290 6.38 12.07 -12.47
CA LEU A 290 6.43 13.23 -11.57
C LEU A 290 7.00 14.51 -12.20
N GLY A 291 7.61 14.43 -13.39
CA GLY A 291 8.28 15.58 -14.02
C GLY A 291 9.51 16.04 -13.24
N ASP A 292 9.78 17.32 -13.30
CA ASP A 292 10.87 17.97 -12.54
C ASP A 292 10.41 18.34 -11.12
N PHE A 293 9.95 17.34 -10.39
CA PHE A 293 9.50 17.49 -9.00
C PHE A 293 10.56 18.16 -8.12
N LYS A 294 10.20 19.26 -7.47
CA LYS A 294 11.10 20.07 -6.60
C LYS A 294 10.87 19.86 -5.12
N GLY A 295 9.82 19.17 -4.76
CA GLY A 295 9.50 18.83 -3.38
C GLY A 295 10.41 17.75 -2.79
N ILE A 296 10.11 17.34 -1.58
CA ILE A 296 10.81 16.25 -0.90
C ILE A 296 10.17 14.91 -1.30
N ALA A 297 10.92 14.03 -1.96
CA ALA A 297 10.47 12.69 -2.31
C ALA A 297 10.77 11.70 -1.17
N SER A 298 9.73 11.24 -0.46
CA SER A 298 9.84 10.13 0.50
C SER A 298 9.72 8.79 -0.23
N SER A 299 10.76 7.94 -0.16
CA SER A 299 10.80 6.69 -0.91
C SER A 299 11.68 5.64 -0.22
N ASP A 300 11.75 4.44 -0.80
CA ASP A 300 12.79 3.48 -0.49
C ASP A 300 14.16 3.93 -1.07
N ARG A 301 15.18 3.04 -1.02
CA ARG A 301 16.52 3.32 -1.53
C ARG A 301 16.71 2.91 -2.99
N TRP A 302 15.65 2.69 -3.76
CA TRP A 302 15.78 2.32 -5.16
C TRP A 302 16.47 3.44 -5.96
N CYS A 303 17.35 3.05 -6.89
CA CYS A 303 18.24 4.00 -7.58
C CYS A 303 17.48 5.02 -8.46
N ALA A 304 16.29 4.67 -8.97
CA ALA A 304 15.50 5.59 -9.79
C ALA A 304 15.17 6.90 -9.07
N TYR A 305 14.98 6.87 -7.75
CA TYR A 305 14.65 8.07 -6.97
C TYR A 305 15.83 9.04 -6.80
N GLN A 306 17.05 8.65 -7.21
CA GLN A 306 18.24 9.52 -7.11
C GLN A 306 18.24 10.68 -8.11
N ILE A 307 17.25 10.75 -9.01
CA ILE A 307 17.05 11.91 -9.91
C ILE A 307 16.55 13.15 -9.17
N TYR A 308 16.02 12.99 -7.95
CA TYR A 308 15.54 14.10 -7.13
C TYR A 308 16.52 14.40 -5.99
N ASP A 309 16.88 15.67 -5.83
CA ASP A 309 17.89 16.12 -4.86
C ASP A 309 17.35 16.06 -3.42
N ARG A 310 16.12 16.52 -3.20
CA ARG A 310 15.47 16.55 -1.88
C ARG A 310 14.73 15.25 -1.63
N ARG A 311 15.22 14.45 -0.69
CA ARG A 311 14.64 13.12 -0.41
C ARG A 311 14.60 12.81 1.07
N GLN A 312 13.60 12.01 1.48
CA GLN A 312 13.57 11.29 2.74
C GLN A 312 13.59 9.79 2.46
N LEU A 313 14.55 9.08 3.01
CA LEU A 313 14.60 7.62 2.91
C LEU A 313 13.74 6.97 3.99
N CYS A 314 12.92 6.01 3.57
CA CYS A 314 12.05 5.25 4.46
C CYS A 314 12.86 4.39 5.45
N TRP A 315 12.81 4.74 6.72
CA TRP A 315 13.48 4.00 7.79
C TRP A 315 12.91 2.60 8.01
N ALA A 316 11.66 2.33 7.65
CA ALA A 316 11.04 1.00 7.80
C ALA A 316 11.74 -0.09 6.98
N HIS A 317 12.50 0.28 5.95
CA HIS A 317 13.28 -0.66 5.14
C HIS A 317 14.63 -1.05 5.74
N LEU A 318 15.20 -0.21 6.61
CA LEU A 318 16.53 -0.45 7.18
C LEU A 318 16.60 -1.68 8.08
N PRO A 319 15.68 -1.91 9.04
CA PRO A 319 15.69 -3.12 9.87
C PRO A 319 15.62 -4.39 9.01
N ARG A 320 14.79 -4.40 7.94
CA ARG A 320 14.73 -5.54 7.02
C ARG A 320 16.06 -5.79 6.30
N ASN A 321 16.76 -4.73 5.91
CA ASN A 321 18.08 -4.86 5.27
C ASN A 321 19.11 -5.41 6.23
N PHE A 322 19.13 -4.95 7.48
CA PHE A 322 20.03 -5.47 8.51
C PHE A 322 19.73 -6.93 8.84
N ARG A 323 18.46 -7.30 9.05
CA ARG A 323 18.05 -8.70 9.27
C ARG A 323 18.48 -9.62 8.13
N LYS A 324 18.25 -9.19 6.87
CA LYS A 324 18.73 -9.92 5.70
C LYS A 324 20.24 -10.13 5.71
N LEU A 325 20.99 -9.12 6.15
CA LEU A 325 22.45 -9.21 6.26
C LEU A 325 22.83 -10.15 7.40
N GLY A 326 22.12 -10.10 8.54
CA GLY A 326 22.32 -10.95 9.70
C GLY A 326 22.19 -12.45 9.45
N LEU A 327 21.34 -12.85 8.47
CA LEU A 327 21.20 -14.25 8.06
C LEU A 327 22.51 -14.90 7.56
N ARG A 328 23.55 -14.12 7.31
CA ARG A 328 24.86 -14.60 6.84
C ARG A 328 25.82 -15.03 7.95
N GLY A 329 25.46 -14.79 9.21
CA GLY A 329 26.28 -15.15 10.36
C GLY A 329 27.56 -14.32 10.54
N GLY A 330 28.36 -14.66 11.54
CA GLY A 330 29.67 -14.08 11.82
C GLY A 330 29.67 -12.54 11.93
N LYS A 331 30.75 -11.89 11.46
CA LYS A 331 30.89 -10.42 11.51
C LYS A 331 29.76 -9.65 10.82
N ALA A 332 29.07 -10.27 9.83
CA ALA A 332 27.92 -9.67 9.18
C ALA A 332 26.70 -9.62 10.12
N ALA A 333 26.50 -10.66 10.94
CA ALA A 333 25.42 -10.69 11.94
C ALA A 333 25.66 -9.68 13.06
N GLU A 334 26.91 -9.54 13.53
CA GLU A 334 27.27 -8.53 14.54
C GLU A 334 27.02 -7.10 14.04
N PHE A 335 27.42 -6.81 12.79
CA PHE A 335 27.15 -5.52 12.15
C PHE A 335 25.65 -5.28 12.02
N ALA A 336 24.90 -6.30 11.60
CA ALA A 336 23.45 -6.23 11.44
C ALA A 336 22.74 -5.96 12.76
N ALA A 337 23.10 -6.66 13.84
CA ALA A 337 22.54 -6.46 15.17
C ALA A 337 22.74 -5.02 15.67
N LYS A 338 23.95 -4.45 15.50
CA LYS A 338 24.23 -3.05 15.83
C LYS A 338 23.40 -2.08 14.98
N GLY A 339 23.20 -2.39 13.69
CA GLY A 339 22.35 -1.60 12.81
C GLY A 339 20.88 -1.64 13.22
N GLU A 340 20.35 -2.80 13.64
CA GLU A 340 18.98 -2.93 14.16
C GLU A 340 18.81 -2.13 15.45
N GLN A 341 19.74 -2.20 16.37
CA GLN A 341 19.70 -1.39 17.61
C GLN A 341 19.63 0.12 17.32
N VAL A 342 20.37 0.59 16.31
CA VAL A 342 20.25 1.99 15.87
C VAL A 342 18.84 2.28 15.37
N CYS A 343 18.27 1.42 14.53
CA CYS A 343 16.90 1.59 14.04
C CYS A 343 15.88 1.64 15.19
N ASP A 344 16.00 0.75 16.17
CA ASP A 344 15.09 0.71 17.33
C ASP A 344 15.15 2.02 18.12
N ARG A 345 16.36 2.57 18.34
CA ARG A 345 16.55 3.86 19.01
C ARG A 345 15.94 5.02 18.22
N VAL A 346 16.11 5.05 16.90
CA VAL A 346 15.47 6.07 16.04
C VAL A 346 13.95 6.00 16.13
N PHE A 347 13.37 4.82 16.01
CA PHE A 347 11.91 4.64 16.12
C PHE A 347 11.38 4.96 17.52
N GLU A 348 12.14 4.70 18.56
CA GLU A 348 11.76 5.06 19.94
C GLU A 348 11.69 6.57 20.11
N ARG A 349 12.67 7.33 19.62
CA ARG A 349 12.69 8.81 19.70
C ARG A 349 11.58 9.41 18.84
N TRP A 350 11.38 8.88 17.65
CA TRP A 350 10.28 9.30 16.78
C TRP A 350 8.91 9.09 17.43
N ARG A 351 8.71 7.97 18.13
CA ARG A 351 7.47 7.73 18.86
C ARG A 351 7.26 8.74 19.97
N LYS A 352 8.29 9.05 20.78
CA LYS A 352 8.22 10.09 21.83
C LYS A 352 7.84 11.46 21.28
N PHE A 353 8.38 11.80 20.10
CA PHE A 353 8.00 13.01 19.37
C PHE A 353 6.51 12.97 18.95
N GLY A 354 6.05 11.88 18.38
CA GLY A 354 4.64 11.70 17.98
C GLY A 354 3.64 11.65 19.16
N GLU A 355 4.12 11.25 20.35
CA GLU A 355 3.35 11.25 21.61
C GLU A 355 3.39 12.64 22.31
N GLY A 356 4.09 13.63 21.74
CA GLY A 356 4.24 14.98 22.32
C GLY A 356 5.23 15.06 23.49
N SER A 357 5.95 13.97 23.81
CA SER A 357 6.95 13.94 24.88
C SER A 357 8.27 14.64 24.50
N LEU A 358 8.47 14.92 23.23
CA LEU A 358 9.59 15.67 22.67
C LEU A 358 9.05 16.69 21.68
N ASP A 359 9.59 17.89 21.71
CA ASP A 359 9.46 18.86 20.63
C ASP A 359 10.50 18.59 19.52
N ARG A 360 10.50 19.36 18.46
CA ARG A 360 11.40 19.16 17.33
C ARG A 360 12.87 19.37 17.71
N GLU A 361 13.16 20.35 18.53
CA GLU A 361 14.52 20.61 19.00
C GLU A 361 15.01 19.52 19.97
N GLY A 362 14.14 19.02 20.83
CA GLY A 362 14.40 17.84 21.67
C GLY A 362 14.66 16.61 20.85
N LEU A 363 13.88 16.38 19.78
CA LEU A 363 14.11 15.29 18.85
C LEU A 363 15.51 15.40 18.20
N LYS A 364 15.88 16.58 17.69
CA LYS A 364 17.21 16.80 17.10
C LYS A 364 18.33 16.52 18.09
N ARG A 365 18.23 17.04 19.33
CA ARG A 365 19.22 16.78 20.39
C ARG A 365 19.38 15.29 20.69
N GLU A 366 18.27 14.57 20.86
CA GLU A 366 18.32 13.13 21.17
C GLU A 366 18.75 12.27 19.97
N MET A 367 18.53 12.72 18.74
CA MET A 367 19.00 12.04 17.52
C MET A 367 20.49 12.25 17.24
N SER A 368 21.09 13.35 17.63
CA SER A 368 22.52 13.67 17.36
C SER A 368 23.49 12.56 17.79
N PRO A 369 23.45 12.02 19.03
CA PRO A 369 24.34 10.91 19.41
C PRO A 369 24.02 9.61 18.65
N ILE A 370 22.78 9.40 18.23
CA ILE A 370 22.39 8.25 17.42
C ILE A 370 22.98 8.40 16.00
N GLN A 371 22.89 9.58 15.40
CA GLN A 371 23.52 9.89 14.12
C GLN A 371 25.03 9.64 14.16
N ALA A 372 25.72 10.18 15.16
CA ALA A 372 27.16 10.00 15.33
C ALA A 372 27.57 8.53 15.48
N SER A 373 26.82 7.76 16.29
CA SER A 373 27.09 6.32 16.48
C SER A 373 26.82 5.52 15.20
N PHE A 374 25.74 5.84 14.49
CA PHE A 374 25.39 5.19 13.22
C PHE A 374 26.41 5.53 12.12
N ARG A 375 26.87 6.79 12.05
CA ARG A 375 27.89 7.22 11.12
C ARG A 375 29.19 6.41 11.30
N ARG A 376 29.67 6.30 12.53
CA ARG A 376 30.85 5.46 12.85
C ARG A 376 30.64 3.98 12.49
N LEU A 377 29.46 3.45 12.71
CA LEU A 377 29.15 2.06 12.36
C LEU A 377 29.24 1.83 10.84
N VAL A 378 28.61 2.70 10.03
CA VAL A 378 28.61 2.52 8.57
C VAL A 378 29.94 2.87 7.93
N GLU A 379 30.73 3.80 8.49
CA GLU A 379 32.10 4.11 8.03
C GLU A 379 33.02 2.91 8.24
N ARG A 380 32.98 2.26 9.40
CA ARG A 380 33.71 0.99 9.63
C ARG A 380 33.19 -0.12 8.69
N GLY A 381 31.88 -0.21 8.54
CA GLY A 381 31.26 -1.17 7.63
C GLY A 381 31.69 -1.00 6.18
N ALA A 382 31.90 0.22 5.71
CA ALA A 382 32.36 0.52 4.34
C ALA A 382 33.73 -0.04 4.01
N LYS A 383 34.60 -0.22 5.05
CA LYS A 383 35.94 -0.80 4.97
C LYS A 383 35.95 -2.33 5.20
N SER A 384 34.78 -2.95 5.41
CA SER A 384 34.68 -4.38 5.68
C SER A 384 35.12 -5.23 4.49
N ILE A 385 35.83 -6.33 4.76
CA ILE A 385 36.15 -7.38 3.78
C ILE A 385 34.86 -8.03 3.25
N ASN A 386 33.83 -8.11 4.07
CA ASN A 386 32.53 -8.62 3.65
C ASN A 386 31.88 -7.65 2.63
N LYS A 387 31.89 -8.01 1.36
CA LYS A 387 31.39 -7.19 0.24
C LYS A 387 29.94 -6.69 0.45
N ARG A 388 29.08 -7.46 1.14
CA ARG A 388 27.68 -7.08 1.39
C ARG A 388 27.56 -6.03 2.50
N VAL A 389 28.35 -6.17 3.58
CA VAL A 389 28.46 -5.14 4.63
C VAL A 389 28.99 -3.85 4.02
N ALA A 390 30.10 -3.95 3.28
CA ALA A 390 30.71 -2.80 2.62
C ALA A 390 29.77 -2.12 1.62
N GLY A 391 29.06 -2.89 0.81
CA GLY A 391 28.09 -2.37 -0.16
C GLY A 391 26.92 -1.63 0.49
N LEU A 392 26.31 -2.22 1.53
CA LEU A 392 25.24 -1.56 2.29
C LEU A 392 25.74 -0.26 2.93
N SER A 393 26.90 -0.31 3.56
CA SER A 393 27.49 0.82 4.27
C SER A 393 27.84 1.98 3.33
N ARG A 394 28.47 1.72 2.19
CA ARG A 394 28.76 2.73 1.16
C ARG A 394 27.49 3.35 0.61
N ASN A 395 26.45 2.55 0.38
CA ASN A 395 25.16 3.06 -0.07
C ASN A 395 24.49 3.99 0.97
N LEU A 396 24.56 3.62 2.26
CA LEU A 396 24.01 4.46 3.34
C LEU A 396 24.82 5.76 3.50
N LEU A 397 26.16 5.71 3.35
CA LEU A 397 26.98 6.91 3.37
C LEU A 397 26.68 7.86 2.21
N LYS A 398 26.52 7.31 0.98
CA LYS A 398 26.12 8.09 -0.19
C LYS A 398 24.79 8.82 0.01
N LEU A 399 23.85 8.17 0.67
CA LEU A 399 22.48 8.66 0.87
C LEU A 399 22.29 9.28 2.26
N TRP A 400 23.38 9.58 2.97
CA TRP A 400 23.35 10.01 4.36
C TRP A 400 22.42 11.18 4.66
N PRO A 401 22.47 12.31 3.93
CA PRO A 401 21.57 13.43 4.20
C PRO A 401 20.11 13.02 4.11
N SER A 402 19.73 12.21 3.12
CA SER A 402 18.37 11.77 2.89
C SER A 402 17.80 10.84 3.97
N LEU A 403 18.64 10.32 4.87
CA LEU A 403 18.16 9.55 6.03
C LEU A 403 17.54 10.45 7.11
N TRP A 404 17.94 11.71 7.16
CA TRP A 404 17.70 12.59 8.30
C TRP A 404 16.85 13.81 7.97
N THR A 405 16.33 13.93 6.74
CA THR A 405 15.51 15.05 6.27
C THR A 405 14.30 15.31 7.20
N PHE A 406 13.74 14.25 7.79
CA PHE A 406 12.60 14.34 8.72
C PHE A 406 12.91 15.13 10.01
N LEU A 407 14.18 15.36 10.34
CA LEU A 407 14.55 16.19 11.51
C LEU A 407 14.28 17.67 11.25
N ASP A 408 14.49 18.13 10.03
CA ASP A 408 14.39 19.54 9.66
C ASP A 408 13.02 19.86 9.03
N GLU A 409 12.42 18.87 8.37
CA GLU A 409 11.18 19.05 7.62
C GLU A 409 10.00 18.35 8.32
N PRO A 410 8.77 18.87 8.21
CA PRO A 410 7.58 18.31 8.86
C PRO A 410 7.02 17.09 8.11
N ILE A 411 7.86 16.08 7.93
CA ILE A 411 7.55 14.84 7.20
C ILE A 411 7.77 13.62 8.07
N GLU A 412 7.13 12.53 7.69
CA GLU A 412 7.30 11.22 8.34
C GLU A 412 8.67 10.60 8.01
N LEU A 413 9.26 9.92 9.01
CA LEU A 413 10.50 9.16 8.76
C LEU A 413 10.26 7.90 7.91
N THR A 414 9.01 7.51 7.68
CA THR A 414 8.65 6.33 6.88
C THR A 414 7.80 6.72 5.67
N ASN A 415 7.83 5.89 4.63
CA ASN A 415 6.98 6.04 3.45
C ASN A 415 5.72 5.17 3.52
N ASN A 416 5.21 4.92 4.72
CA ASN A 416 4.03 4.05 4.93
C ASN A 416 2.77 4.55 4.21
N VAL A 417 2.68 5.84 3.92
CA VAL A 417 1.53 6.42 3.22
C VAL A 417 1.44 5.88 1.79
N ALA A 418 2.56 5.86 1.05
CA ALA A 418 2.60 5.31 -0.30
C ALA A 418 2.42 3.78 -0.30
N GLU A 419 3.04 3.06 0.67
CA GLU A 419 2.83 1.61 0.83
C GLU A 419 1.35 1.27 1.09
N ARG A 420 0.64 2.06 1.93
CA ARG A 420 -0.80 1.88 2.19
C ARG A 420 -1.64 2.16 0.94
N ALA A 421 -1.32 3.21 0.19
CA ALA A 421 -2.00 3.53 -1.06
C ALA A 421 -1.87 2.39 -2.09
N LEU A 422 -0.66 1.85 -2.27
CA LEU A 422 -0.40 0.72 -3.17
C LEU A 422 -1.14 -0.56 -2.77
N ARG A 423 -1.46 -0.75 -1.49
CA ARG A 423 -2.08 -2.00 -1.01
C ARG A 423 -3.38 -2.33 -1.74
N LYS A 424 -4.22 -1.33 -2.03
CA LYS A 424 -5.48 -1.53 -2.77
C LYS A 424 -5.22 -2.04 -4.19
N ALA A 425 -4.25 -1.45 -4.88
CA ALA A 425 -3.85 -1.84 -6.22
C ALA A 425 -3.21 -3.24 -6.25
N VAL A 426 -2.36 -3.57 -5.27
CA VAL A 426 -1.76 -4.91 -5.13
C VAL A 426 -2.84 -5.98 -4.95
N LEU A 427 -3.86 -5.71 -4.13
CA LEU A 427 -4.99 -6.64 -3.93
C LEU A 427 -5.81 -6.81 -5.22
N TRP A 428 -6.05 -5.72 -5.96
CA TRP A 428 -6.73 -5.79 -7.25
C TRP A 428 -5.95 -6.63 -8.26
N ARG A 429 -4.66 -6.33 -8.43
CA ARG A 429 -3.78 -7.12 -9.32
C ARG A 429 -3.80 -8.63 -9.01
N LYS A 430 -3.86 -9.00 -7.73
CA LYS A 430 -3.91 -10.42 -7.33
C LYS A 430 -5.20 -11.11 -7.76
N GLY A 431 -6.31 -10.37 -7.85
CA GLY A 431 -7.58 -10.89 -8.32
C GLY A 431 -7.72 -10.86 -9.85
N CYS A 432 -7.24 -9.79 -10.53
CA CYS A 432 -7.43 -9.62 -11.97
C CYS A 432 -6.19 -10.00 -12.83
N PHE A 433 -5.05 -10.30 -12.21
CA PHE A 433 -3.78 -10.61 -12.87
C PHE A 433 -3.22 -9.49 -13.79
N GLY A 434 -3.79 -8.28 -13.73
CA GLY A 434 -3.42 -7.13 -14.57
C GLY A 434 -4.47 -6.80 -15.63
N ASN A 435 -4.10 -5.95 -16.59
CA ASN A 435 -4.99 -5.48 -17.64
C ASN A 435 -4.71 -6.19 -18.98
N GLN A 436 -5.74 -6.24 -19.85
CA GLN A 436 -5.65 -6.85 -21.18
C GLN A 436 -5.57 -5.81 -22.30
N SER A 437 -5.75 -4.51 -22.00
CA SER A 437 -5.74 -3.42 -22.97
C SER A 437 -5.13 -2.16 -22.38
N GLU A 438 -4.65 -1.26 -23.25
CA GLU A 438 -4.19 0.09 -22.87
C GLU A 438 -5.34 0.92 -22.27
N ALA A 439 -6.55 0.81 -22.82
CA ALA A 439 -7.74 1.47 -22.26
C ALA A 439 -8.00 0.99 -20.82
N GLY A 440 -7.85 -0.32 -20.55
CA GLY A 440 -7.93 -0.86 -19.20
C GLY A 440 -6.83 -0.33 -18.26
N LEU A 441 -5.61 -0.09 -18.76
CA LEU A 441 -4.55 0.57 -17.96
C LEU A 441 -4.96 2.00 -17.59
N ARG A 442 -5.43 2.80 -18.57
CA ARG A 442 -5.87 4.18 -18.32
C ARG A 442 -7.03 4.22 -17.31
N TYR A 443 -7.98 3.31 -17.47
CA TYR A 443 -9.06 3.17 -16.47
C TYR A 443 -8.51 2.86 -15.06
N ALA A 444 -7.56 1.94 -14.95
CA ALA A 444 -6.98 1.58 -13.65
C ALA A 444 -6.25 2.76 -12.99
N GLU A 445 -5.45 3.51 -13.75
CA GLU A 445 -4.79 4.73 -13.26
C GLU A 445 -5.80 5.75 -12.73
N ARG A 446 -6.82 6.05 -13.54
CA ARG A 446 -7.80 7.10 -13.26
C ARG A 446 -8.67 6.74 -12.08
N ILE A 447 -9.25 5.52 -12.07
CA ILE A 447 -10.16 5.12 -10.99
C ILE A 447 -9.45 4.96 -9.65
N LEU A 448 -8.22 4.43 -9.62
CA LEU A 448 -7.42 4.34 -8.39
C LEU A 448 -7.06 5.73 -7.86
N SER A 449 -6.62 6.62 -8.74
CA SER A 449 -6.22 7.99 -8.37
C SER A 449 -7.40 8.79 -7.83
N ILE A 450 -8.49 8.83 -8.58
CA ILE A 450 -9.65 9.64 -8.21
C ILE A 450 -10.32 9.10 -6.95
N SER A 451 -10.48 7.77 -6.83
CA SER A 451 -11.05 7.19 -5.61
C SER A 451 -10.19 7.45 -4.37
N ALA A 452 -8.86 7.42 -4.50
CA ALA A 452 -7.94 7.70 -3.40
C ALA A 452 -7.98 9.20 -3.03
N THR A 453 -7.96 10.09 -4.02
CA THR A 453 -8.04 11.53 -3.81
C THR A 453 -9.39 11.95 -3.24
N CYS A 454 -10.52 11.40 -3.72
CA CYS A 454 -11.84 11.62 -3.13
C CYS A 454 -11.84 11.28 -1.63
N GLN A 455 -11.31 10.11 -1.25
CA GLN A 455 -11.20 9.72 0.17
C GLN A 455 -10.35 10.69 0.98
N GLN A 456 -9.25 11.15 0.41
CA GLN A 456 -8.33 12.11 1.03
C GLN A 456 -8.99 13.48 1.23
N GLN A 457 -9.82 13.90 0.27
CA GLN A 457 -10.57 15.16 0.29
C GLN A 457 -11.96 15.06 0.97
N GLN A 458 -12.30 13.88 1.51
CA GLN A 458 -13.61 13.61 2.11
C GLN A 458 -14.79 13.84 1.13
N VAL A 459 -14.53 13.71 -0.17
CA VAL A 459 -15.54 13.78 -1.22
C VAL A 459 -16.13 12.38 -1.46
N HIS A 460 -17.45 12.30 -1.61
CA HIS A 460 -18.12 11.02 -1.88
C HIS A 460 -17.80 10.52 -3.31
N PRO A 461 -17.07 9.40 -3.48
CA PRO A 461 -16.57 9.00 -4.80
C PRO A 461 -17.68 8.74 -5.84
N LEU A 462 -18.82 8.16 -5.42
CA LEU A 462 -19.93 7.88 -6.34
C LEU A 462 -20.53 9.17 -6.88
N ASP A 463 -20.72 10.19 -6.03
CA ASP A 463 -21.31 11.46 -6.44
C ASP A 463 -20.36 12.21 -7.38
N PHE A 464 -19.09 12.26 -7.05
CA PHE A 464 -18.08 12.90 -7.91
C PHE A 464 -17.99 12.25 -9.29
N VAL A 465 -17.91 10.91 -9.34
CA VAL A 465 -17.81 10.17 -10.62
C VAL A 465 -19.09 10.34 -11.43
N ALA A 466 -20.28 10.31 -10.79
CA ALA A 466 -21.56 10.51 -11.47
C ALA A 466 -21.67 11.93 -12.06
N LEU A 467 -21.23 12.95 -11.34
CA LEU A 467 -21.18 14.33 -11.84
C LEU A 467 -20.20 14.47 -13.00
N SER A 468 -19.05 13.81 -12.92
CA SER A 468 -18.05 13.81 -14.01
C SER A 468 -18.62 13.18 -15.29
N ILE A 469 -19.36 12.06 -15.17
CA ILE A 469 -20.02 11.41 -16.30
C ILE A 469 -21.15 12.29 -16.87
N ALA A 470 -21.94 12.91 -16.01
CA ALA A 470 -23.00 13.83 -16.47
C ALA A 470 -22.42 15.04 -17.20
N ALA A 471 -21.32 15.61 -16.72
CA ALA A 471 -20.60 16.70 -17.37
C ALA A 471 -20.07 16.27 -18.76
N LEU A 472 -19.43 15.09 -18.84
CA LEU A 472 -18.94 14.54 -20.11
C LEU A 472 -20.07 14.39 -21.13
N ARG A 473 -21.24 13.81 -20.74
CA ARG A 473 -22.39 13.60 -21.62
C ARG A 473 -23.01 14.90 -22.13
N SER A 474 -23.01 15.94 -21.31
CA SER A 474 -23.58 17.24 -21.65
C SER A 474 -22.55 18.22 -22.25
N GLY A 475 -21.32 17.78 -22.52
CA GLY A 475 -20.25 18.64 -23.01
C GLY A 475 -19.85 19.78 -22.08
N LYS A 476 -20.16 19.64 -20.78
CA LYS A 476 -19.83 20.63 -19.75
C LYS A 476 -18.44 20.36 -19.18
N PRO A 477 -17.77 21.38 -18.59
CA PRO A 477 -16.51 21.18 -17.89
C PRO A 477 -16.65 20.15 -16.77
N ALA A 478 -15.64 19.30 -16.61
CA ALA A 478 -15.59 18.34 -15.51
C ALA A 478 -15.58 19.06 -14.16
N PRO A 479 -16.21 18.49 -13.12
CA PRO A 479 -16.14 19.04 -11.77
C PRO A 479 -14.69 19.03 -11.26
N LYS A 480 -14.30 20.06 -10.53
CA LYS A 480 -13.00 20.11 -9.85
C LYS A 480 -13.00 19.18 -8.64
N LEU A 481 -11.95 18.40 -8.50
CA LEU A 481 -11.79 17.48 -7.37
C LEU A 481 -11.10 18.16 -6.19
N LEU A 482 -10.17 19.05 -6.47
CA LEU A 482 -9.40 19.73 -5.45
C LEU A 482 -10.03 21.09 -5.14
N PRO A 483 -10.18 21.46 -3.84
CA PRO A 483 -10.62 22.81 -3.48
C PRO A 483 -9.61 23.83 -4.00
N ALA A 484 -10.10 25.05 -4.29
CA ALA A 484 -9.21 26.14 -4.66
C ALA A 484 -8.14 26.32 -3.56
N THR A 485 -6.90 26.56 -3.98
CA THR A 485 -5.84 26.98 -3.06
C THR A 485 -6.21 28.36 -2.56
N THR A 486 -6.56 28.47 -1.29
CA THR A 486 -6.69 29.74 -0.57
C THR A 486 -5.32 30.37 -0.36
#